data_43b3c509c32934e4b57c9a97c3340147
#
_entry.id   43b3c509c32934e4b57c9a97c3340147
#
_cell.length_a   1.000
_cell.length_b   1.000
_cell.length_c   1.000
_cell.angle_alpha   90.00
_cell.angle_beta   90.00
_cell.angle_gamma   90.00
#
_symmetry.space_group_name_H-M   'P 1'
#
loop_
_entity.id
_entity.type
_entity.pdbx_description
1 polymer ?
#
loop_
_entity_poly.entity_id
_entity_poly.type
_entity_poly.pdbx_seq_one_letter_code
_entity_poly.pdbx_strand_id
1 'polypeptide(L)'
;MTRDERVVGSIGLYHACCELSRRGWRVSLTRRGWKHITRRIRGIDINLLNKSGTRDLTIQIMVVLDSAPVPFGNEIDDLSADFVMFCGSIKNDESVNSVRPIPDMFIMSKEEIISAATQNNGNYWLNESEYKLHKDKWEKIGFG
;
A
#
# COMPACT_ATOMS: atom_id res chain seq x y z
N MET A 1 -13.55 -10.20 3.01
CA MET A 1 -13.21 -9.15 2.03
C MET A 1 -14.28 -9.10 0.95
N THR A 2 -14.82 -7.92 0.69
CA THR A 2 -15.84 -7.73 -0.35
C THR A 2 -15.23 -7.82 -1.76
N ARG A 3 -16.10 -7.97 -2.77
CA ARG A 3 -15.65 -7.94 -4.17
C ARG A 3 -14.95 -6.63 -4.52
N ASP A 4 -15.51 -5.51 -4.05
CA ASP A 4 -14.96 -4.18 -4.35
C ASP A 4 -13.58 -3.99 -3.73
N GLU A 5 -13.38 -4.45 -2.51
CA GLU A 5 -12.06 -4.42 -1.86
C GLU A 5 -11.04 -5.24 -2.65
N ARG A 6 -11.44 -6.42 -3.14
CA ARG A 6 -10.54 -7.26 -3.95
C ARG A 6 -10.17 -6.59 -5.27
N VAL A 7 -11.12 -5.96 -5.92
CA VAL A 7 -10.88 -5.26 -7.19
C VAL A 7 -9.96 -4.07 -6.96
N VAL A 8 -10.24 -3.23 -5.97
CA VAL A 8 -9.40 -2.08 -5.61
C VAL A 8 -8.00 -2.54 -5.26
N GLY A 9 -7.88 -3.58 -4.45
CA GLY A 9 -6.57 -4.12 -4.06
C GLY A 9 -5.77 -4.63 -5.24
N SER A 10 -6.40 -5.33 -6.18
CA SER A 10 -5.73 -5.83 -7.38
C SER A 10 -5.26 -4.68 -8.27
N ILE A 11 -6.10 -3.68 -8.47
CA ILE A 11 -5.74 -2.50 -9.26
C ILE A 11 -4.56 -1.77 -8.61
N GLY A 12 -4.61 -1.57 -7.29
CA GLY A 12 -3.52 -0.94 -6.53
C GLY A 12 -2.22 -1.72 -6.64
N LEU A 13 -2.28 -3.04 -6.53
CA LEU A 13 -1.11 -3.90 -6.65
C LEU A 13 -0.45 -3.76 -8.03
N TYR A 14 -1.23 -3.87 -9.10
CA TYR A 14 -0.69 -3.78 -10.45
C TYR A 14 -0.22 -2.37 -10.79
N HIS A 15 -0.92 -1.35 -10.30
CA HIS A 15 -0.49 0.04 -10.46
C HIS A 15 0.86 0.27 -9.76
N ALA A 16 1.02 -0.23 -8.54
CA ALA A 16 2.27 -0.13 -7.80
C ALA A 16 3.41 -0.82 -8.55
N CYS A 17 3.18 -2.03 -9.06
CA CYS A 17 4.17 -2.76 -9.85
C CYS A 17 4.60 -1.96 -11.10
N CYS A 18 3.66 -1.35 -11.78
CA CYS A 18 3.92 -0.53 -12.96
C CYS A 18 4.79 0.69 -12.61
N GLU A 19 4.40 1.46 -11.60
CA GLU A 19 5.15 2.66 -11.18
C GLU A 19 6.56 2.32 -10.70
N LEU A 20 6.70 1.27 -9.90
CA LEU A 20 8.00 0.86 -9.38
C LEU A 20 8.92 0.32 -10.49
N SER A 21 8.35 -0.41 -11.45
CA SER A 21 9.10 -0.86 -12.63
C SER A 21 9.60 0.31 -13.48
N ARG A 22 8.76 1.33 -13.67
CA ARG A 22 9.16 2.56 -14.37
C ARG A 22 10.29 3.29 -13.65
N ARG A 23 10.38 3.18 -12.35
CA ARG A 23 11.44 3.77 -11.51
C ARG A 23 12.69 2.91 -11.44
N GLY A 24 12.74 1.83 -12.19
CA GLY A 24 13.93 1.01 -12.35
C GLY A 24 14.05 -0.16 -11.38
N TRP A 25 13.06 -0.37 -10.52
CA TRP A 25 13.05 -1.52 -9.62
C TRP A 25 12.73 -2.81 -10.37
N ARG A 26 13.39 -3.90 -9.98
CA ARG A 26 12.95 -5.25 -10.34
C ARG A 26 11.85 -5.63 -9.37
N VAL A 27 10.66 -5.85 -9.90
CA VAL A 27 9.46 -6.10 -9.12
C VAL A 27 9.10 -7.56 -9.21
N SER A 28 8.92 -8.21 -8.06
CA SER A 28 8.38 -9.56 -8.02
C SER A 28 7.24 -9.62 -7.01
N LEU A 29 6.19 -10.35 -7.38
CA LEU A 29 5.06 -10.58 -6.51
C LEU A 29 5.34 -11.76 -5.60
N THR A 30 4.98 -11.63 -4.32
CA THR A 30 4.97 -12.76 -3.43
C THR A 30 3.77 -13.65 -3.75
N ARG A 31 3.77 -14.86 -3.24
CA ARG A 31 2.63 -15.78 -3.39
C ARG A 31 1.34 -15.18 -2.83
N ARG A 32 1.45 -14.40 -1.77
CA ARG A 32 0.34 -13.69 -1.16
C ARG A 32 -0.19 -12.58 -2.05
N GLY A 33 0.70 -11.72 -2.57
CA GLY A 33 0.33 -10.60 -3.44
C GLY A 33 -0.37 -11.04 -4.72
N TRP A 34 -0.12 -12.27 -5.15
CA TRP A 34 -0.77 -12.83 -6.33
C TRP A 34 -2.19 -13.35 -6.03
N LYS A 35 -2.40 -13.93 -4.84
CA LYS A 35 -3.66 -14.60 -4.51
C LYS A 35 -4.60 -13.79 -3.63
N HIS A 36 -4.06 -13.05 -2.68
CA HIS A 36 -4.87 -12.39 -1.65
C HIS A 36 -4.22 -11.10 -1.17
N ILE A 37 -4.84 -9.99 -1.46
CA ILE A 37 -4.57 -8.75 -0.77
C ILE A 37 -5.43 -8.77 0.50
N THR A 38 -4.81 -8.80 1.64
CA THR A 38 -5.48 -8.93 2.92
C THR A 38 -5.22 -7.71 3.79
N ARG A 39 -6.05 -7.53 4.84
CA ARG A 39 -5.86 -6.49 5.84
C ARG A 39 -4.93 -6.92 6.98
N ARG A 40 -4.24 -8.04 6.83
CA ARG A 40 -3.32 -8.51 7.87
C ARG A 40 -2.09 -7.62 7.90
N ILE A 41 -1.68 -7.22 9.11
CA ILE A 41 -0.50 -6.38 9.31
C ILE A 41 0.80 -7.11 8.99
N ARG A 42 0.77 -8.43 8.98
CA ARG A 42 1.91 -9.28 8.62
C ARG A 42 1.75 -9.76 7.20
N GLY A 43 2.55 -9.23 6.32
CA GLY A 43 2.57 -9.73 4.97
C GLY A 43 3.37 -8.82 4.06
N ILE A 44 3.88 -9.46 3.04
CA ILE A 44 4.63 -8.80 2.00
C ILE A 44 3.98 -9.20 0.69
N ASP A 45 3.57 -8.22 -0.10
CA ASP A 45 2.92 -8.45 -1.38
C ASP A 45 3.89 -8.30 -2.54
N ILE A 46 4.85 -7.38 -2.41
CA ILE A 46 5.82 -7.06 -3.45
C ILE A 46 7.22 -7.10 -2.86
N ASN A 47 8.15 -7.73 -3.56
CA ASN A 47 9.58 -7.64 -3.32
C ASN A 47 10.21 -6.77 -4.40
N LEU A 48 11.05 -5.82 -3.98
CA LEU A 48 11.79 -4.94 -4.86
C LEU A 48 13.28 -5.22 -4.74
N LEU A 49 13.97 -5.25 -5.88
CA LEU A 49 15.41 -5.33 -5.94
C LEU A 49 15.91 -4.25 -6.90
N ASN A 50 16.93 -3.49 -6.50
CA ASN A 50 17.51 -2.49 -7.38
C ASN A 50 18.33 -3.16 -8.51
N LYS A 51 18.75 -2.37 -9.50
CA LYS A 51 19.46 -2.89 -10.68
C LYS A 51 20.77 -3.60 -10.32
N SER A 52 21.50 -3.08 -9.34
CA SER A 52 22.77 -3.67 -8.92
C SER A 52 22.62 -4.89 -8.02
N GLY A 53 21.40 -5.18 -7.55
CA GLY A 53 21.15 -6.27 -6.63
C GLY A 53 21.68 -6.05 -5.21
N THR A 54 21.99 -4.82 -4.86
CA THR A 54 22.58 -4.47 -3.55
C THR A 54 21.57 -3.99 -2.53
N ARG A 55 20.37 -3.63 -2.97
CA ARG A 55 19.29 -3.11 -2.11
C ARG A 55 17.97 -3.79 -2.44
N ASP A 56 17.34 -4.29 -1.41
CA ASP A 56 16.00 -4.87 -1.49
C ASP A 56 15.04 -4.14 -0.55
N LEU A 57 13.79 -4.05 -0.95
CA LEU A 57 12.71 -3.48 -0.17
C LEU A 57 11.46 -4.36 -0.28
N THR A 58 10.63 -4.31 0.73
CA THR A 58 9.37 -5.06 0.77
C THR A 58 8.20 -4.12 0.93
N ILE A 59 7.09 -4.44 0.26
CA ILE A 59 5.89 -3.62 0.26
C ILE A 59 4.67 -4.47 0.54
N GLN A 60 3.81 -3.95 1.40
CA GLN A 60 2.47 -4.49 1.65
C GLN A 60 1.43 -3.55 1.03
N ILE A 61 0.43 -4.12 0.38
CA ILE A 61 -0.73 -3.38 -0.14
C ILE A 61 -1.90 -3.59 0.82
N MET A 62 -2.52 -2.50 1.24
CA MET A 62 -3.73 -2.51 2.05
C MET A 62 -4.80 -1.68 1.38
N VAL A 63 -6.05 -2.15 1.42
CA VAL A 63 -7.18 -1.44 0.82
C VAL A 63 -7.84 -0.56 1.87
N VAL A 64 -8.15 0.68 1.49
CA VAL A 64 -8.90 1.63 2.30
C VAL A 64 -10.09 2.10 1.50
N LEU A 65 -11.29 1.76 1.94
CA LEU A 65 -12.52 2.23 1.33
C LEU A 65 -13.16 3.32 2.18
N ASP A 66 -13.75 4.31 1.50
CA ASP A 66 -14.55 5.36 2.13
C ASP A 66 -13.82 6.16 3.22
N SER A 67 -12.51 6.36 3.02
CA SER A 67 -11.67 7.13 3.96
C SER A 67 -11.68 6.57 5.39
N ALA A 68 -11.89 5.28 5.53
CA ALA A 68 -11.96 4.63 6.84
C ALA A 68 -10.60 4.57 7.53
N PRO A 69 -10.57 4.58 8.86
CA PRO A 69 -9.34 4.28 9.60
C PRO A 69 -8.83 2.87 9.30
N VAL A 70 -7.51 2.70 9.30
CA VAL A 70 -6.89 1.41 9.04
C VAL A 70 -6.55 0.72 10.36
N PRO A 71 -7.08 -0.48 10.63
CA PRO A 71 -6.75 -1.22 11.84
C PRO A 71 -5.43 -1.97 11.70
N PHE A 72 -4.59 -1.89 12.72
CA PHE A 72 -3.33 -2.64 12.82
C PHE A 72 -3.30 -3.65 13.97
N GLY A 73 -4.40 -3.80 14.70
CA GLY A 73 -4.45 -4.70 15.84
C GLY A 73 -3.55 -4.24 16.98
N ASN A 74 -3.11 -5.17 17.81
CA ASN A 74 -2.30 -4.87 18.99
C ASN A 74 -0.79 -5.04 18.79
N GLU A 75 -0.37 -5.51 17.63
CA GLU A 75 1.03 -5.88 17.33
C GLU A 75 1.60 -5.04 16.18
N ILE A 76 1.46 -3.72 16.27
CA ILE A 76 1.90 -2.82 15.18
C ILE A 76 3.42 -2.92 14.94
N ASP A 77 4.20 -3.24 15.98
CA ASP A 77 5.65 -3.39 15.84
C ASP A 77 6.04 -4.62 15.01
N ASP A 78 5.12 -5.54 14.81
CA ASP A 78 5.33 -6.75 13.98
C ASP A 78 5.06 -6.52 12.49
N LEU A 79 4.83 -5.28 12.09
CA LEU A 79 4.70 -4.91 10.69
C LEU A 79 5.97 -5.33 9.92
N SER A 80 5.81 -6.24 8.96
CA SER A 80 6.95 -6.88 8.30
C SER A 80 7.51 -6.08 7.11
N ALA A 81 6.64 -5.37 6.40
CA ALA A 81 7.04 -4.65 5.20
C ALA A 81 7.78 -3.36 5.53
N ASP A 82 8.72 -2.99 4.68
CA ASP A 82 9.43 -1.70 4.79
C ASP A 82 8.51 -0.52 4.51
N PHE A 83 7.58 -0.70 3.56
CA PHE A 83 6.57 0.29 3.20
C PHE A 83 5.20 -0.37 3.10
N VAL A 84 4.18 0.40 3.45
CA VAL A 84 2.78 0.02 3.21
C VAL A 84 2.18 1.03 2.24
N MET A 85 1.51 0.53 1.23
CA MET A 85 0.73 1.34 0.29
C MET A 85 -0.75 1.10 0.56
N PHE A 86 -1.44 2.17 0.91
CA PHE A 86 -2.88 2.14 1.10
C PHE A 86 -3.55 2.52 -0.22
N CYS A 87 -4.38 1.62 -0.75
CA CYS A 87 -5.12 1.86 -1.97
C CYS A 87 -6.51 2.38 -1.61
N GLY A 88 -6.77 3.61 -2.00
CA GLY A 88 -8.07 4.23 -1.82
C GLY A 88 -9.05 3.92 -2.95
N SER A 89 -10.22 4.53 -2.85
CA SER A 89 -11.28 4.38 -3.83
C SER A 89 -10.83 4.80 -5.21
N ILE A 90 -11.25 4.04 -6.20
CA ILE A 90 -11.06 4.41 -7.60
C ILE A 90 -12.11 5.45 -7.95
N LYS A 91 -11.65 6.64 -8.34
CA LYS A 91 -12.55 7.66 -8.85
C LYS A 91 -12.84 7.36 -10.31
N ASN A 92 -14.06 6.91 -10.58
CA ASN A 92 -14.61 6.96 -11.92
C ASN A 92 -14.99 8.40 -12.19
N ASP A 93 -14.12 9.14 -12.87
CA ASP A 93 -14.52 10.42 -13.39
C ASP A 93 -15.30 10.20 -14.69
N GLU A 94 -16.61 10.10 -14.57
CA GLU A 94 -17.51 9.94 -15.71
C GLU A 94 -17.46 11.12 -16.69
N SER A 95 -16.96 12.28 -16.25
CA SER A 95 -16.86 13.48 -17.07
C SER A 95 -15.68 13.47 -18.01
N VAL A 96 -14.70 12.63 -17.75
CA VAL A 96 -13.56 12.41 -18.64
C VAL A 96 -13.70 10.97 -19.13
N ASN A 97 -13.73 10.77 -20.44
CA ASN A 97 -13.67 9.43 -21.05
C ASN A 97 -12.35 8.73 -20.69
N SER A 98 -12.06 8.68 -19.39
CA SER A 98 -10.88 8.07 -18.84
C SER A 98 -11.10 6.57 -18.78
N VAL A 99 -10.47 5.87 -19.70
CA VAL A 99 -10.54 4.42 -19.82
C VAL A 99 -9.77 3.72 -18.70
N ARG A 100 -9.07 4.46 -17.82
CA ARG A 100 -8.22 3.87 -16.79
C ARG A 100 -8.50 4.50 -15.42
N PRO A 101 -9.17 3.77 -14.52
CA PRO A 101 -9.28 4.21 -13.14
C PRO A 101 -7.87 4.23 -12.51
N ILE A 102 -7.51 5.38 -11.94
CA ILE A 102 -6.26 5.54 -11.20
C ILE A 102 -6.62 5.47 -9.72
N PRO A 103 -6.08 4.51 -8.95
CA PRO A 103 -6.35 4.45 -7.54
C PRO A 103 -5.61 5.56 -6.80
N ASP A 104 -6.20 6.05 -5.71
CA ASP A 104 -5.47 6.87 -4.76
C ASP A 104 -4.48 5.96 -4.01
N MET A 105 -3.20 6.29 -4.06
CA MET A 105 -2.15 5.54 -3.38
C MET A 105 -1.51 6.39 -2.31
N PHE A 106 -1.50 5.89 -1.07
CA PHE A 106 -0.86 6.54 0.06
C PHE A 106 0.32 5.68 0.50
N ILE A 107 1.51 6.25 0.54
CA ILE A 107 2.75 5.50 0.75
C ILE A 107 3.39 5.93 2.06
N MET A 108 3.50 4.99 2.99
CA MET A 108 4.11 5.24 4.29
C MET A 108 5.16 4.18 4.61
N SER A 109 6.26 4.62 5.21
CA SER A 109 7.23 3.69 5.76
C SER A 109 6.70 3.05 7.04
N LYS A 110 7.29 1.92 7.44
CA LYS A 110 6.98 1.27 8.70
C LYS A 110 7.11 2.23 9.88
N GLU A 111 8.19 3.01 9.92
CA GLU A 111 8.47 3.97 10.99
C GLU A 111 7.42 5.08 11.04
N GLU A 112 7.01 5.58 9.89
CA GLU A 112 5.96 6.60 9.81
C GLU A 112 4.61 6.08 10.34
N ILE A 113 4.27 4.83 10.03
CA ILE A 113 3.04 4.20 10.50
C ILE A 113 3.07 4.05 12.01
N ILE A 114 4.14 3.50 12.57
CA ILE A 114 4.28 3.30 14.01
C ILE A 114 4.19 4.64 14.75
N SER A 115 4.79 5.69 14.20
CA SER A 115 4.79 7.02 14.78
C SER A 115 3.42 7.70 14.73
N ALA A 116 2.65 7.48 13.68
CA ALA A 116 1.37 8.16 13.42
C ALA A 116 0.16 7.42 13.98
N ALA A 117 0.27 6.13 14.24
CA ALA A 117 -0.85 5.32 14.71
C ALA A 117 -1.29 5.70 16.13
N THR A 118 -2.60 5.69 16.34
CA THR A 118 -3.20 5.91 17.66
C THR A 118 -3.63 4.59 18.26
N GLN A 119 -3.43 4.45 19.57
CA GLN A 119 -3.84 3.26 20.32
C GLN A 119 -5.15 3.54 21.05
N ASN A 120 -6.09 2.61 20.93
CA ASN A 120 -7.36 2.64 21.65
C ASN A 120 -7.72 1.22 22.07
N ASN A 121 -7.93 1.00 23.38
CA ASN A 121 -8.24 -0.32 23.96
C ASN A 121 -7.24 -1.41 23.51
N GLY A 122 -5.95 -1.08 23.47
CA GLY A 122 -4.89 -2.01 23.10
C GLY A 122 -4.71 -2.21 21.58
N ASN A 123 -5.60 -1.67 20.76
CA ASN A 123 -5.50 -1.78 19.32
C ASN A 123 -5.02 -0.48 18.69
N TYR A 124 -4.22 -0.59 17.64
CA TYR A 124 -3.69 0.55 16.90
C TYR A 124 -4.52 0.83 15.66
N TRP A 125 -4.70 2.10 15.38
CA TRP A 125 -5.45 2.60 14.22
C TRP A 125 -4.68 3.71 13.54
N LEU A 126 -4.71 3.72 12.22
CA LEU A 126 -4.18 4.82 11.44
C LEU A 126 -5.36 5.58 10.82
N ASN A 127 -5.53 6.82 11.22
CA ASN A 127 -6.63 7.66 10.76
C ASN A 127 -6.35 8.25 9.36
N GLU A 128 -7.42 8.57 8.63
CA GLU A 128 -7.30 9.21 7.33
C GLU A 128 -6.49 10.51 7.39
N SER A 129 -6.66 11.32 8.43
CA SER A 129 -5.90 12.56 8.63
C SER A 129 -4.38 12.33 8.58
N GLU A 130 -3.93 11.13 8.92
CA GLU A 130 -2.52 10.77 8.88
C GLU A 130 -2.10 10.22 7.52
N TYR A 131 -2.78 9.19 7.00
CA TYR A 131 -2.32 8.57 5.75
C TYR A 131 -2.54 9.45 4.52
N LYS A 132 -3.55 10.32 4.50
CA LYS A 132 -3.81 11.20 3.36
C LYS A 132 -2.67 12.18 3.06
N LEU A 133 -1.82 12.47 4.04
CA LEU A 133 -0.64 13.33 3.87
C LEU A 133 0.43 12.69 2.98
N HIS A 134 0.32 11.40 2.74
CA HIS A 134 1.33 10.60 2.05
C HIS A 134 0.87 10.15 0.66
N LYS A 135 -0.08 10.88 0.06
CA LYS A 135 -0.60 10.58 -1.27
C LYS A 135 0.49 10.73 -2.32
N ASP A 136 0.63 9.70 -3.15
CA ASP A 136 1.56 9.68 -4.30
C ASP A 136 3.01 10.00 -3.93
N LYS A 137 3.43 9.66 -2.73
CA LYS A 137 4.79 9.91 -2.23
C LYS A 137 5.77 8.81 -2.66
N TRP A 138 5.82 8.54 -3.95
CA TRP A 138 6.69 7.53 -4.56
C TRP A 138 8.18 7.80 -4.32
N GLU A 139 8.56 9.07 -4.13
CA GLU A 139 9.94 9.48 -3.86
C GLU A 139 10.52 8.86 -2.58
N LYS A 140 9.67 8.42 -1.65
CA LYS A 140 10.13 7.74 -0.44
C LYS A 140 10.83 6.42 -0.75
N ILE A 141 10.36 5.74 -1.80
CA ILE A 141 10.94 4.50 -2.27
C ILE A 141 12.11 4.80 -3.22
N GLY A 142 11.95 5.83 -4.04
CA GLY A 142 12.99 6.30 -4.95
C GLY A 142 13.16 5.42 -6.18
N PHE A 143 14.34 5.49 -6.75
CA PHE A 143 14.70 4.74 -7.95
C PHE A 143 15.56 3.52 -7.59
N GLY A 144 15.34 2.46 -8.33
CA GLY A 144 16.04 1.20 -8.12
C GLY A 144 17.44 1.08 -8.74
#